data_898d489e33160482364bfe3685101a07
#
_entry.id   898d489e33160482364bfe3685101a07
#
_cell.length_a   1.000
_cell.length_b   1.000
_cell.length_c   1.000
_cell.angle_alpha   90.00
_cell.angle_beta   90.00
_cell.angle_gamma   90.00
#
_symmetry.space_group_name_H-M   'P 1'
#
loop_
_entity.id
_entity.type
_entity.pdbx_description
1 polymer ?
#
loop_
_entity_poly.entity_id
_entity_poly.type
_entity_poly.pdbx_seq_one_letter_code
_entity_poly.pdbx_strand_id
1 'polypeptide(L)'
;IARLVLETRFGLTPIDICMGRDRTFSLEERRELENIVKRLSQKEPVQYVLGQTDFCGRTFSVAPGVLVPRPETEELTEWIIQDEKASGFSSPDILDIGTGSGCIAITLSQELPQAQVSAIDISTQALAIARKNAERLGAAVDFRCQDILDSPSKDQDSPLWDIIVSNPPYVCEHEREDMEENVLRYEPSQALFVPDHDPLLFYRAIGEYAVKTLKEGGRLYVEINRAYGWETTRLFQSLGLRDVTLKKDFYDNERMIRCRK
;
A
#
# COMPACT_ATOMS: atom_id res chain seq x y z
N ILE A 1 5.64 12.55 16.99
CA ILE A 1 5.25 13.55 15.97
C ILE A 1 6.24 14.71 15.97
N ALA A 2 6.45 15.45 17.11
CA ALA A 2 7.32 16.64 17.15
C ALA A 2 8.73 16.37 16.62
N ARG A 3 9.35 15.25 17.05
CA ARG A 3 10.67 14.83 16.56
C ARG A 3 10.66 14.63 15.03
N LEU A 4 9.70 13.90 14.48
CA LEU A 4 9.57 13.67 13.05
C LEU A 4 9.46 14.99 12.25
N VAL A 5 8.67 15.95 12.75
CA VAL A 5 8.56 17.28 12.13
C VAL A 5 9.90 18.01 12.13
N LEU A 6 10.59 18.02 13.27
CA LEU A 6 11.89 18.72 13.42
C LEU A 6 12.98 18.09 12.54
N GLU A 7 13.02 16.78 12.45
CA GLU A 7 13.95 16.03 11.59
C GLU A 7 13.66 16.31 10.10
N THR A 8 12.40 16.11 9.70
CA THR A 8 12.01 16.12 8.28
C THR A 8 12.01 17.53 7.67
N ARG A 9 11.52 18.52 8.42
CA ARG A 9 11.32 19.89 7.88
C ARG A 9 12.43 20.85 8.24
N PHE A 10 13.05 20.66 9.39
CA PHE A 10 14.04 21.59 9.89
C PHE A 10 15.46 21.00 9.96
N GLY A 11 15.63 19.74 9.53
CA GLY A 11 16.94 19.08 9.43
C GLY A 11 17.65 18.91 10.77
N LEU A 12 16.91 18.90 11.89
CA LEU A 12 17.48 18.63 13.20
C LEU A 12 17.73 17.13 13.35
N THR A 13 18.97 16.78 13.64
CA THR A 13 19.28 15.36 13.90
C THR A 13 18.71 14.90 15.24
N PRO A 14 18.51 13.58 15.46
CA PRO A 14 18.16 13.04 16.77
C PRO A 14 19.10 13.50 17.89
N ILE A 15 20.39 13.62 17.57
CA ILE A 15 21.41 14.09 18.51
C ILE A 15 21.18 15.58 18.85
N ASP A 16 20.91 16.42 17.89
CA ASP A 16 20.63 17.86 18.13
C ASP A 16 19.43 18.05 19.05
N ILE A 17 18.37 17.24 18.84
CA ILE A 17 17.16 17.26 19.66
C ILE A 17 17.44 16.77 21.08
N CYS A 18 18.16 15.65 21.23
CA CYS A 18 18.50 15.09 22.56
C CYS A 18 19.46 15.99 23.35
N MET A 19 20.42 16.63 22.67
CA MET A 19 21.39 17.53 23.30
C MET A 19 20.82 18.92 23.60
N GLY A 20 19.55 19.19 23.21
CA GLY A 20 18.94 20.50 23.42
C GLY A 20 19.70 21.61 22.71
N ARG A 21 20.23 21.35 21.52
CA ARG A 21 20.98 22.35 20.77
C ARG A 21 20.15 23.57 20.48
N ASP A 22 20.60 24.72 20.92
CA ASP A 22 19.98 25.99 20.59
C ASP A 22 19.99 26.23 19.08
N ARG A 23 18.80 26.42 18.51
CA ARG A 23 18.60 26.79 17.13
C ARG A 23 17.68 28.02 17.04
N THR A 24 18.09 29.03 16.35
CA THR A 24 17.25 30.17 16.03
C THR A 24 16.53 29.89 14.71
N PHE A 25 15.21 29.82 14.77
CA PHE A 25 14.38 29.71 13.58
C PHE A 25 14.24 31.09 12.89
N SER A 26 14.37 31.10 11.57
CA SER A 26 14.02 32.27 10.75
C SER A 26 12.52 32.60 10.85
N LEU A 27 12.13 33.79 10.37
CA LEU A 27 10.71 34.16 10.34
C LEU A 27 9.87 33.21 9.44
N GLU A 28 10.47 32.72 8.36
CA GLU A 28 9.84 31.77 7.44
C GLU A 28 9.64 30.41 8.11
N GLU A 29 10.69 29.87 8.73
CA GLU A 29 10.62 28.60 9.47
C GLU A 29 9.60 28.65 10.63
N ARG A 30 9.50 29.78 11.32
CA ARG A 30 8.49 29.96 12.38
C ARG A 30 7.08 29.91 11.82
N ARG A 31 6.81 30.60 10.70
CA ARG A 31 5.50 30.54 10.03
C ARG A 31 5.17 29.17 9.52
N GLU A 32 6.16 28.45 8.99
CA GLU A 32 5.98 27.05 8.58
C GLU A 32 5.64 26.17 9.79
N LEU A 33 6.37 26.29 10.89
CA LEU A 33 6.10 25.56 12.13
C LEU A 33 4.70 25.86 12.69
N GLU A 34 4.29 27.15 12.72
CA GLU A 34 2.94 27.54 13.13
C GLU A 34 1.86 26.90 12.26
N ASN A 35 2.06 26.84 10.93
CA ASN A 35 1.14 26.18 10.01
C ASN A 35 1.09 24.66 10.25
N ILE A 36 2.24 24.01 10.45
CA ILE A 36 2.34 22.58 10.79
C ILE A 36 1.57 22.30 12.09
N VAL A 37 1.83 23.09 13.15
CA VAL A 37 1.14 22.92 14.44
C VAL A 37 -0.36 23.10 14.28
N LYS A 38 -0.81 24.08 13.51
CA LYS A 38 -2.23 24.32 13.22
C LYS A 38 -2.88 23.10 12.53
N ARG A 39 -2.25 22.53 11.50
CA ARG A 39 -2.75 21.35 10.79
C ARG A 39 -2.80 20.12 11.71
N LEU A 40 -1.74 19.87 12.47
CA LEU A 40 -1.68 18.78 13.45
C LEU A 40 -2.73 18.94 14.57
N SER A 41 -2.99 20.16 15.03
CA SER A 41 -4.05 20.43 16.03
C SER A 41 -5.46 20.14 15.49
N GLN A 42 -5.63 20.13 14.16
CA GLN A 42 -6.84 19.70 13.48
C GLN A 42 -6.87 18.17 13.22
N LYS A 43 -5.92 17.44 13.80
CA LYS A 43 -5.76 15.99 13.65
C LYS A 43 -5.42 15.53 12.23
N GLU A 44 -4.89 16.40 11.37
CA GLU A 44 -4.41 15.99 10.06
C GLU A 44 -3.24 15.02 10.22
N PRO A 45 -3.19 13.88 9.47
CA PRO A 45 -2.08 12.94 9.54
C PRO A 45 -0.75 13.64 9.32
N VAL A 46 0.23 13.34 10.18
CA VAL A 46 1.55 13.99 10.11
C VAL A 46 2.21 13.75 8.74
N GLN A 47 1.96 12.61 8.11
CA GLN A 47 2.44 12.29 6.77
C GLN A 47 1.88 13.24 5.71
N TYR A 48 0.60 13.62 5.79
CA TYR A 48 0.02 14.62 4.90
C TYR A 48 0.52 16.03 5.21
N VAL A 49 0.72 16.35 6.49
CA VAL A 49 1.31 17.63 6.90
C VAL A 49 2.72 17.79 6.34
N LEU A 50 3.52 16.73 6.40
CA LEU A 50 4.89 16.69 5.89
C LEU A 50 4.95 16.44 4.37
N GLY A 51 3.87 15.93 3.76
CA GLY A 51 3.78 15.58 2.35
C GLY A 51 4.56 14.31 1.99
N GLN A 52 5.01 13.53 2.97
CA GLN A 52 5.82 12.35 2.75
C GLN A 52 5.71 11.33 3.90
N THR A 53 6.07 10.07 3.59
CA THR A 53 6.22 8.98 4.54
C THR A 53 7.32 8.04 4.07
N ASP A 54 7.91 7.29 5.00
CA ASP A 54 8.87 6.24 4.65
C ASP A 54 8.14 4.91 4.45
N PHE A 55 8.64 4.09 3.53
CA PHE A 55 8.16 2.73 3.25
C PHE A 55 9.29 1.89 2.67
N CYS A 56 9.60 0.74 3.29
CA CYS A 56 10.71 -0.14 2.90
C CYS A 56 12.03 0.62 2.65
N GLY A 57 12.37 1.55 3.55
CA GLY A 57 13.61 2.35 3.48
C GLY A 57 13.64 3.42 2.41
N ARG A 58 12.49 3.76 1.81
CA ARG A 58 12.32 4.81 0.79
C ARG A 58 11.31 5.83 1.24
N THR A 59 11.55 7.09 0.91
CA THR A 59 10.60 8.16 1.21
C THR A 59 9.63 8.33 0.04
N PHE A 60 8.33 8.20 0.31
CA PHE A 60 7.24 8.39 -0.66
C PHE A 60 6.51 9.71 -0.41
N SER A 61 6.19 10.42 -1.47
CA SER A 61 5.26 11.56 -1.39
C SER A 61 3.85 11.04 -1.17
N VAL A 62 3.15 11.65 -0.22
CA VAL A 62 1.74 11.37 0.09
C VAL A 62 0.96 12.67 0.22
N ALA A 63 -0.30 12.63 -0.14
CA ALA A 63 -1.23 13.76 -0.07
C ALA A 63 -2.66 13.22 0.09
N PRO A 64 -3.65 14.05 0.44
CA PRO A 64 -5.05 13.65 0.37
C PRO A 64 -5.38 13.02 -0.99
N GLY A 65 -6.04 11.84 -0.96
CA GLY A 65 -6.36 11.06 -2.15
C GLY A 65 -5.59 9.73 -2.28
N VAL A 66 -4.57 9.47 -1.44
CA VAL A 66 -3.93 8.16 -1.29
C VAL A 66 -3.91 7.74 0.16
N LEU A 67 -4.08 6.46 0.42
CA LEU A 67 -3.85 5.88 1.75
C LEU A 67 -2.39 6.14 2.18
N VAL A 68 -2.19 6.53 3.42
CA VAL A 68 -0.83 6.58 3.99
C VAL A 68 -0.29 5.15 4.08
N PRO A 69 0.84 4.82 3.45
CA PRO A 69 1.46 3.48 3.55
C PRO A 69 1.59 3.00 5.00
N ARG A 70 1.24 1.73 5.24
CA ARG A 70 1.22 1.12 6.58
C ARG A 70 2.38 0.16 6.78
N PRO A 71 2.86 -0.02 8.01
CA PRO A 71 3.93 -0.99 8.32
C PRO A 71 3.57 -2.43 7.92
N GLU A 72 2.31 -2.83 8.08
CA GLU A 72 1.84 -4.16 7.71
C GLU A 72 1.96 -4.41 6.19
N THR A 73 1.80 -3.36 5.39
CA THR A 73 2.00 -3.41 3.94
C THR A 73 3.50 -3.54 3.58
N GLU A 74 4.41 -3.01 4.40
CA GLU A 74 5.85 -3.29 4.26
C GLU A 74 6.13 -4.79 4.43
N GLU A 75 5.54 -5.42 5.46
CA GLU A 75 5.72 -6.86 5.70
C GLU A 75 5.20 -7.72 4.54
N LEU A 76 4.08 -7.33 3.91
CA LEU A 76 3.57 -7.97 2.69
C LEU A 76 4.57 -7.85 1.54
N THR A 77 5.09 -6.65 1.33
CA THR A 77 6.06 -6.36 0.27
C THR A 77 7.37 -7.13 0.47
N GLU A 78 7.88 -7.15 1.70
CA GLU A 78 9.06 -7.90 2.07
C GLU A 78 8.88 -9.41 1.88
N TRP A 79 7.70 -9.94 2.19
CA TRP A 79 7.39 -11.36 1.96
C TRP A 79 7.50 -11.73 0.49
N ILE A 80 6.97 -10.89 -0.41
CA ILE A 80 7.11 -11.10 -1.86
C ILE A 80 8.58 -11.10 -2.26
N ILE A 81 9.35 -10.11 -1.81
CA ILE A 81 10.78 -9.99 -2.12
C ILE A 81 11.58 -11.21 -1.65
N GLN A 82 11.29 -11.70 -0.45
CA GLN A 82 11.95 -12.89 0.11
C GLN A 82 11.62 -14.15 -0.70
N ASP A 83 10.34 -14.34 -1.04
CA ASP A 83 9.89 -15.48 -1.84
C ASP A 83 10.51 -15.48 -3.25
N GLU A 84 10.63 -14.28 -3.88
CA GLU A 84 11.23 -14.15 -5.21
C GLU A 84 12.74 -14.41 -5.17
N LYS A 85 13.46 -13.82 -4.22
CA LYS A 85 14.89 -14.07 -4.04
C LYS A 85 15.19 -15.56 -3.76
N ALA A 86 14.29 -16.26 -3.07
CA ALA A 86 14.41 -17.69 -2.80
C ALA A 86 14.06 -18.58 -4.00
N SER A 87 13.10 -18.16 -4.83
CA SER A 87 12.64 -18.95 -5.99
C SER A 87 13.59 -18.94 -7.18
N GLY A 88 14.47 -17.93 -7.27
CA GLY A 88 15.40 -17.74 -8.36
C GLY A 88 14.74 -17.34 -9.69
N PHE A 89 13.52 -16.78 -9.66
CA PHE A 89 12.87 -16.23 -10.86
C PHE A 89 13.74 -15.13 -11.49
N SER A 90 13.94 -15.21 -12.81
CA SER A 90 14.87 -14.31 -13.49
C SER A 90 14.22 -13.00 -13.93
N SER A 91 12.90 -12.96 -14.14
CA SER A 91 12.18 -11.77 -14.65
C SER A 91 10.66 -11.93 -14.46
N PRO A 92 10.12 -11.76 -13.24
CA PRO A 92 8.69 -11.93 -13.01
C PRO A 92 7.88 -10.74 -13.54
N ASP A 93 6.70 -11.06 -14.11
CA ASP A 93 5.66 -10.09 -14.44
C ASP A 93 4.79 -9.88 -13.18
N ILE A 94 4.77 -8.67 -12.65
CA ILE A 94 4.11 -8.34 -11.38
C ILE A 94 3.01 -7.32 -11.62
N LEU A 95 1.83 -7.54 -11.01
CA LEU A 95 0.73 -6.60 -10.97
C LEU A 95 0.42 -6.18 -9.53
N ASP A 96 0.44 -4.87 -9.27
CA ASP A 96 -0.06 -4.25 -8.04
C ASP A 96 -1.47 -3.68 -8.26
N ILE A 97 -2.46 -4.20 -7.53
CA ILE A 97 -3.87 -3.80 -7.65
C ILE A 97 -4.23 -2.86 -6.49
N GLY A 98 -4.73 -1.66 -6.83
CA GLY A 98 -5.01 -0.61 -5.83
C GLY A 98 -3.72 0.05 -5.34
N THR A 99 -2.86 0.45 -6.27
CA THR A 99 -1.48 0.85 -5.98
C THR A 99 -1.34 2.10 -5.08
N GLY A 100 -2.35 2.96 -5.01
CA GLY A 100 -2.36 4.16 -4.17
C GLY A 100 -1.18 5.09 -4.48
N SER A 101 -0.28 5.26 -3.51
CA SER A 101 0.95 6.06 -3.67
C SER A 101 2.02 5.40 -4.55
N GLY A 102 1.83 4.16 -4.97
CA GLY A 102 2.79 3.35 -5.69
C GLY A 102 3.80 2.63 -4.80
N CYS A 103 3.62 2.62 -3.48
CA CYS A 103 4.65 2.15 -2.54
C CYS A 103 5.02 0.67 -2.75
N ILE A 104 4.07 -0.22 -3.00
CA ILE A 104 4.34 -1.64 -3.28
C ILE A 104 5.03 -1.77 -4.64
N ALA A 105 4.40 -1.29 -5.72
CA ALA A 105 4.88 -1.44 -7.09
C ALA A 105 6.30 -0.88 -7.28
N ILE A 106 6.56 0.33 -6.77
CA ILE A 106 7.85 0.99 -6.86
C ILE A 106 8.92 0.24 -6.08
N THR A 107 8.60 -0.21 -4.85
CA THR A 107 9.53 -1.00 -4.04
C THR A 107 9.89 -2.31 -4.73
N LEU A 108 8.89 -3.04 -5.26
CA LEU A 108 9.13 -4.29 -5.99
C LEU A 108 9.98 -4.06 -7.25
N SER A 109 9.71 -2.99 -8.02
CA SER A 109 10.51 -2.65 -9.20
C SER A 109 12.00 -2.40 -8.88
N GLN A 110 12.29 -1.84 -7.70
CA GLN A 110 13.67 -1.55 -7.30
C GLN A 110 14.38 -2.73 -6.62
N GLU A 111 13.64 -3.54 -5.83
CA GLU A 111 14.20 -4.71 -5.14
C GLU A 111 14.36 -5.93 -6.05
N LEU A 112 13.60 -5.96 -7.14
CA LEU A 112 13.60 -7.01 -8.15
C LEU A 112 13.87 -6.37 -9.53
N PRO A 113 15.11 -5.95 -9.82
CA PRO A 113 15.42 -5.11 -10.97
C PRO A 113 15.17 -5.78 -12.34
N GLN A 114 14.95 -7.09 -12.37
CA GLN A 114 14.57 -7.82 -13.57
C GLN A 114 13.04 -7.95 -13.74
N ALA A 115 12.25 -7.55 -12.73
CA ALA A 115 10.79 -7.64 -12.77
C ALA A 115 10.20 -6.61 -13.74
N GLN A 116 9.13 -7.02 -14.44
CA GLN A 116 8.25 -6.11 -15.19
C GLN A 116 7.07 -5.77 -14.28
N VAL A 117 7.02 -4.56 -13.75
CA VAL A 117 6.00 -4.17 -12.78
C VAL A 117 4.95 -3.28 -13.45
N SER A 118 3.71 -3.71 -13.34
CA SER A 118 2.51 -2.94 -13.68
C SER A 118 1.71 -2.65 -12.43
N ALA A 119 0.98 -1.54 -12.44
CA ALA A 119 0.15 -1.14 -11.31
C ALA A 119 -1.16 -0.52 -11.79
N ILE A 120 -2.27 -0.88 -11.14
CA ILE A 120 -3.58 -0.33 -11.45
C ILE A 120 -4.20 0.33 -10.22
N ASP A 121 -4.98 1.38 -10.48
CA ASP A 121 -5.81 2.04 -9.48
C ASP A 121 -7.02 2.69 -10.19
N ILE A 122 -8.16 2.75 -9.50
CA ILE A 122 -9.34 3.46 -10.01
C ILE A 122 -9.17 4.98 -9.94
N SER A 123 -8.35 5.46 -8.99
CA SER A 123 -8.14 6.88 -8.73
C SER A 123 -7.04 7.46 -9.62
N THR A 124 -7.42 8.31 -10.57
CA THR A 124 -6.45 9.08 -11.38
C THR A 124 -5.59 10.01 -10.53
N GLN A 125 -6.09 10.47 -9.38
CA GLN A 125 -5.33 11.27 -8.42
C GLN A 125 -4.24 10.43 -7.74
N ALA A 126 -4.56 9.21 -7.31
CA ALA A 126 -3.59 8.27 -6.75
C ALA A 126 -2.49 7.96 -7.77
N LEU A 127 -2.88 7.63 -9.00
CA LEU A 127 -1.94 7.38 -10.10
C LEU A 127 -1.03 8.56 -10.41
N ALA A 128 -1.52 9.81 -10.27
CA ALA A 128 -0.68 10.99 -10.46
C ALA A 128 0.41 11.10 -9.36
N ILE A 129 0.09 10.74 -8.12
CA ILE A 129 1.04 10.68 -7.00
C ILE A 129 2.03 9.52 -7.22
N ALA A 130 1.54 8.33 -7.59
CA ALA A 130 2.37 7.15 -7.85
C ALA A 130 3.39 7.41 -8.97
N ARG A 131 2.99 8.01 -10.08
CA ARG A 131 3.90 8.39 -11.19
C ARG A 131 4.99 9.37 -10.74
N LYS A 132 4.65 10.39 -9.95
CA LYS A 132 5.63 11.32 -9.38
C LYS A 132 6.62 10.61 -8.44
N ASN A 133 6.13 9.67 -7.64
CA ASN A 133 6.99 8.86 -6.78
C ASN A 133 7.93 7.98 -7.61
N ALA A 134 7.42 7.31 -8.65
CA ALA A 134 8.22 6.48 -9.54
C ALA A 134 9.30 7.29 -10.26
N GLU A 135 8.95 8.47 -10.81
CA GLU A 135 9.90 9.38 -11.45
C GLU A 135 10.99 9.83 -10.47
N ARG A 136 10.60 10.31 -9.29
CA ARG A 136 11.54 10.79 -8.26
C ARG A 136 12.47 9.70 -7.73
N LEU A 137 11.98 8.47 -7.62
CA LEU A 137 12.73 7.31 -7.13
C LEU A 137 13.44 6.55 -8.25
N GLY A 138 13.25 6.91 -9.53
CA GLY A 138 13.87 6.24 -10.67
C GLY A 138 13.36 4.81 -10.89
N ALA A 139 12.09 4.53 -10.57
CA ALA A 139 11.48 3.22 -10.70
C ALA A 139 10.71 3.09 -12.04
N ALA A 140 10.84 1.94 -12.69
CA ALA A 140 10.11 1.61 -13.91
C ALA A 140 8.84 0.84 -13.57
N VAL A 141 7.67 1.51 -13.62
CA VAL A 141 6.36 0.92 -13.37
C VAL A 141 5.36 1.40 -14.42
N ASP A 142 4.58 0.48 -14.99
CA ASP A 142 3.50 0.81 -15.93
C ASP A 142 2.19 1.03 -15.17
N PHE A 143 1.76 2.30 -15.04
CA PHE A 143 0.57 2.69 -14.31
C PHE A 143 -0.64 2.85 -15.21
N ARG A 144 -1.74 2.15 -14.91
CA ARG A 144 -3.01 2.21 -15.66
C ARG A 144 -4.19 2.52 -14.74
N CYS A 145 -5.15 3.30 -15.25
CA CYS A 145 -6.42 3.55 -14.58
C CYS A 145 -7.36 2.40 -14.89
N GLN A 146 -7.72 1.63 -13.87
CA GLN A 146 -8.61 0.47 -14.02
C GLN A 146 -9.31 0.17 -12.70
N ASP A 147 -10.61 -0.11 -12.77
CA ASP A 147 -11.37 -0.65 -11.64
C ASP A 147 -11.28 -2.18 -11.64
N ILE A 148 -10.86 -2.77 -10.54
CA ILE A 148 -10.80 -4.22 -10.41
C ILE A 148 -12.20 -4.85 -10.37
N LEU A 149 -13.21 -4.10 -9.93
CA LEU A 149 -14.60 -4.56 -9.89
C LEU A 149 -15.22 -4.64 -11.29
N ASP A 150 -14.76 -3.81 -12.22
CA ASP A 150 -15.18 -3.80 -13.63
C ASP A 150 -14.26 -4.64 -14.52
N SER A 151 -13.46 -5.53 -13.92
CA SER A 151 -12.48 -6.32 -14.66
C SER A 151 -13.11 -7.12 -15.79
N PRO A 152 -12.60 -6.98 -17.03
CA PRO A 152 -13.18 -7.62 -18.18
C PRO A 152 -13.15 -9.15 -18.09
N SER A 153 -14.14 -9.77 -18.72
CA SER A 153 -14.08 -11.18 -19.08
C SER A 153 -12.75 -11.45 -19.79
N LYS A 154 -12.15 -12.61 -19.51
CA LYS A 154 -10.88 -13.04 -20.09
C LYS A 154 -10.89 -12.86 -21.60
N ASP A 155 -10.25 -11.80 -22.11
CA ASP A 155 -9.89 -11.70 -23.51
C ASP A 155 -8.61 -12.54 -23.73
N GLN A 156 -8.48 -13.16 -24.90
CA GLN A 156 -7.34 -14.01 -25.23
C GLN A 156 -5.98 -13.26 -25.15
N ASP A 157 -6.02 -11.92 -25.15
CA ASP A 157 -4.86 -11.03 -25.10
C ASP A 157 -4.61 -10.44 -23.69
N SER A 158 -5.31 -10.91 -22.65
CA SER A 158 -5.04 -10.45 -21.27
C SER A 158 -3.63 -10.82 -20.83
N PRO A 159 -2.86 -9.88 -20.26
CA PRO A 159 -1.53 -10.18 -19.76
C PRO A 159 -1.58 -11.27 -18.69
N LEU A 160 -0.56 -12.14 -18.67
CA LEU A 160 -0.41 -13.17 -17.64
C LEU A 160 0.67 -12.74 -16.64
N TRP A 161 0.39 -12.93 -15.35
CA TRP A 161 1.23 -12.48 -14.25
C TRP A 161 1.90 -13.64 -13.51
N ASP A 162 3.12 -13.47 -13.10
CA ASP A 162 3.79 -14.37 -12.15
C ASP A 162 3.36 -14.05 -10.73
N ILE A 163 3.14 -12.75 -10.45
CA ILE A 163 2.72 -12.26 -9.14
C ILE A 163 1.62 -11.22 -9.30
N ILE A 164 0.58 -11.38 -8.49
CA ILE A 164 -0.41 -10.33 -8.24
C ILE A 164 -0.32 -9.98 -6.76
N VAL A 165 -0.28 -8.68 -6.45
CA VAL A 165 -0.32 -8.17 -5.08
C VAL A 165 -1.40 -7.12 -4.93
N SER A 166 -2.01 -7.04 -3.75
CA SER A 166 -2.97 -5.99 -3.41
C SER A 166 -3.04 -5.73 -1.91
N ASN A 167 -3.15 -4.46 -1.56
CA ASN A 167 -3.73 -4.01 -0.30
C ASN A 167 -5.07 -3.34 -0.61
N PRO A 168 -6.16 -4.10 -0.76
CA PRO A 168 -7.45 -3.56 -1.17
C PRO A 168 -8.19 -2.92 0.01
N PRO A 169 -9.26 -2.14 -0.23
CA PRO A 169 -10.18 -1.74 0.82
C PRO A 169 -10.77 -2.97 1.52
N TYR A 170 -10.75 -2.98 2.85
CA TYR A 170 -11.21 -4.13 3.64
C TYR A 170 -11.89 -3.78 4.97
N VAL A 171 -11.95 -2.51 5.34
CA VAL A 171 -12.59 -2.08 6.59
C VAL A 171 -14.11 -2.05 6.38
N CYS A 172 -14.85 -2.76 7.21
CA CYS A 172 -16.31 -2.72 7.16
C CYS A 172 -16.85 -1.40 7.69
N GLU A 173 -18.01 -0.95 7.19
CA GLU A 173 -18.60 0.33 7.61
C GLU A 173 -18.90 0.36 9.12
N HIS A 174 -19.27 -0.76 9.75
CA HIS A 174 -19.49 -0.86 11.19
C HIS A 174 -18.22 -0.71 12.02
N GLU A 175 -17.02 -0.97 11.46
CA GLU A 175 -15.73 -0.79 12.15
C GLU A 175 -15.30 0.68 12.21
N ARG A 176 -16.04 1.58 11.56
CA ARG A 176 -15.76 3.02 11.50
C ARG A 176 -15.66 3.67 12.87
N GLU A 177 -16.48 3.23 13.83
CA GLU A 177 -16.54 3.79 15.18
C GLU A 177 -15.24 3.52 15.99
N ASP A 178 -14.51 2.46 15.64
CA ASP A 178 -13.25 2.06 16.28
C ASP A 178 -12.01 2.70 15.64
N MET A 179 -12.19 3.44 14.54
CA MET A 179 -11.09 4.03 13.81
C MET A 179 -10.67 5.40 14.35
N GLU A 180 -9.39 5.70 14.18
CA GLU A 180 -8.83 7.02 14.51
C GLU A 180 -9.48 8.13 13.66
N GLU A 181 -9.86 9.25 14.32
CA GLU A 181 -10.53 10.38 13.65
C GLU A 181 -9.70 10.98 12.51
N ASN A 182 -8.37 10.98 12.61
CA ASN A 182 -7.48 11.45 11.56
C ASN A 182 -7.61 10.62 10.28
N VAL A 183 -7.75 9.30 10.39
CA VAL A 183 -7.97 8.39 9.25
C VAL A 183 -9.32 8.69 8.61
N LEU A 184 -10.39 8.69 9.42
CA LEU A 184 -11.76 8.91 8.95
C LEU A 184 -11.95 10.24 8.24
N ARG A 185 -11.26 11.28 8.69
CA ARG A 185 -11.45 12.65 8.21
C ARG A 185 -10.62 12.99 6.99
N TYR A 186 -9.46 12.40 6.85
CA TYR A 186 -8.47 12.85 5.87
C TYR A 186 -8.10 11.81 4.82
N GLU A 187 -8.15 10.52 5.15
CA GLU A 187 -7.81 9.47 4.19
C GLU A 187 -9.01 9.12 3.29
N PRO A 188 -8.77 8.68 2.04
CA PRO A 188 -9.87 8.47 1.09
C PRO A 188 -10.74 7.27 1.50
N SER A 189 -12.02 7.49 1.74
CA SER A 189 -12.97 6.45 2.16
C SER A 189 -13.02 5.27 1.17
N GLN A 190 -12.86 5.53 -0.13
CA GLN A 190 -12.82 4.48 -1.16
C GLN A 190 -11.61 3.56 -1.07
N ALA A 191 -10.53 3.97 -0.39
CA ALA A 191 -9.36 3.15 -0.15
C ALA A 191 -9.43 2.36 1.18
N LEU A 192 -10.48 2.60 1.97
CA LEU A 192 -10.65 2.01 3.30
C LEU A 192 -11.82 1.04 3.36
N PHE A 193 -13.01 1.45 2.89
CA PHE A 193 -14.26 0.81 3.28
C PHE A 193 -14.84 -0.15 2.24
N VAL A 194 -15.43 -1.20 2.79
CA VAL A 194 -16.30 -2.15 2.09
C VAL A 194 -17.68 -2.17 2.74
N PRO A 195 -18.76 -2.49 1.98
CA PRO A 195 -20.09 -2.64 2.56
C PRO A 195 -20.15 -3.76 3.60
N ASP A 196 -20.85 -3.55 4.71
CA ASP A 196 -21.01 -4.57 5.77
C ASP A 196 -21.65 -5.87 5.28
N HIS A 197 -22.50 -5.80 4.25
CA HIS A 197 -23.15 -6.98 3.68
C HIS A 197 -22.23 -7.79 2.74
N ASP A 198 -21.09 -7.25 2.34
CA ASP A 198 -20.09 -7.94 1.50
C ASP A 198 -18.64 -7.57 1.87
N PRO A 199 -18.15 -8.01 3.03
CA PRO A 199 -16.78 -7.71 3.48
C PRO A 199 -15.69 -8.33 2.59
N LEU A 200 -16.05 -9.30 1.74
CA LEU A 200 -15.12 -9.99 0.84
C LEU A 200 -15.17 -9.47 -0.61
N LEU A 201 -15.81 -8.35 -0.87
CA LEU A 201 -16.05 -7.80 -2.20
C LEU A 201 -14.77 -7.75 -3.05
N PHE A 202 -13.75 -7.06 -2.56
CA PHE A 202 -12.49 -6.92 -3.31
C PHE A 202 -11.68 -8.20 -3.37
N TYR A 203 -11.69 -9.02 -2.30
CA TYR A 203 -10.99 -10.32 -2.33
C TYR A 203 -11.58 -11.25 -3.38
N ARG A 204 -12.91 -11.24 -3.56
CA ARG A 204 -13.57 -12.02 -4.61
C ARG A 204 -13.15 -11.53 -5.98
N ALA A 205 -13.25 -10.24 -6.25
CA ALA A 205 -12.86 -9.67 -7.55
C ALA A 205 -11.39 -9.94 -7.87
N ILE A 206 -10.48 -9.73 -6.91
CA ILE A 206 -9.05 -9.99 -7.06
C ILE A 206 -8.78 -11.48 -7.26
N GLY A 207 -9.42 -12.35 -6.48
CA GLY A 207 -9.27 -13.81 -6.63
C GLY A 207 -9.75 -14.33 -7.99
N GLU A 208 -10.91 -13.87 -8.45
CA GLU A 208 -11.45 -14.20 -9.79
C GLU A 208 -10.54 -13.68 -10.92
N TYR A 209 -9.99 -12.47 -10.77
CA TYR A 209 -9.02 -11.92 -11.69
C TYR A 209 -7.72 -12.76 -11.68
N ALA A 210 -7.22 -13.10 -10.51
CA ALA A 210 -6.01 -13.90 -10.34
C ALA A 210 -6.13 -15.29 -10.98
N VAL A 211 -7.25 -16.00 -10.78
CA VAL A 211 -7.49 -17.30 -11.43
C VAL A 211 -7.44 -17.20 -12.95
N LYS A 212 -7.91 -16.07 -13.53
CA LYS A 212 -7.91 -15.88 -14.98
C LYS A 212 -6.53 -15.50 -15.53
N THR A 213 -5.77 -14.67 -14.79
CA THR A 213 -4.60 -13.96 -15.32
C THR A 213 -3.26 -14.36 -14.69
N LEU A 214 -3.24 -15.14 -13.60
CA LEU A 214 -2.00 -15.74 -13.15
C LEU A 214 -1.53 -16.82 -14.12
N LYS A 215 -0.23 -16.91 -14.34
CA LYS A 215 0.44 -18.06 -14.97
C LYS A 215 0.29 -19.31 -14.08
N GLU A 216 0.47 -20.49 -14.64
CA GLU A 216 0.55 -21.71 -13.82
C GLU A 216 1.70 -21.62 -12.82
N GLY A 217 1.39 -21.85 -11.53
CA GLY A 217 2.33 -21.66 -10.43
C GLY A 217 2.53 -20.22 -9.99
N GLY A 218 1.86 -19.26 -10.64
CA GLY A 218 1.84 -17.86 -10.24
C GLY A 218 1.19 -17.66 -8.87
N ARG A 219 1.53 -16.54 -8.22
CA ARG A 219 1.17 -16.29 -6.82
C ARG A 219 0.35 -15.02 -6.66
N LEU A 220 -0.68 -15.10 -5.81
CA LEU A 220 -1.45 -13.96 -5.33
C LEU A 220 -1.05 -13.67 -3.88
N TYR A 221 -0.79 -12.40 -3.58
CA TYR A 221 -0.54 -11.89 -2.24
C TYR A 221 -1.54 -10.78 -1.92
N VAL A 222 -2.21 -10.87 -0.78
CA VAL A 222 -3.17 -9.84 -0.35
C VAL A 222 -3.00 -9.49 1.12
N GLU A 223 -3.12 -8.21 1.44
CA GLU A 223 -3.36 -7.76 2.80
C GLU A 223 -4.84 -7.94 3.12
N ILE A 224 -5.16 -8.32 4.37
CA ILE A 224 -6.53 -8.66 4.76
C ILE A 224 -6.96 -7.97 6.06
N ASN A 225 -8.28 -7.80 6.20
CA ASN A 225 -8.88 -7.53 7.50
C ASN A 225 -8.67 -8.73 8.42
N ARG A 226 -8.12 -8.50 9.61
CA ARG A 226 -7.84 -9.53 10.62
C ARG A 226 -9.07 -10.35 11.03
N ALA A 227 -10.27 -9.77 10.90
CA ALA A 227 -11.50 -10.44 11.27
C ALA A 227 -11.96 -11.48 10.23
N TYR A 228 -11.44 -11.43 8.99
CA TYR A 228 -11.92 -12.24 7.86
C TYR A 228 -10.84 -13.17 7.27
N GLY A 229 -9.80 -13.51 8.03
CA GLY A 229 -8.72 -14.38 7.56
C GLY A 229 -9.19 -15.75 7.09
N TRP A 230 -10.06 -16.40 7.88
CA TRP A 230 -10.61 -17.70 7.56
C TRP A 230 -11.56 -17.64 6.36
N GLU A 231 -12.47 -16.66 6.31
CA GLU A 231 -13.43 -16.47 5.22
C GLU A 231 -12.72 -16.21 3.89
N THR A 232 -11.70 -15.35 3.91
CA THR A 232 -10.88 -15.04 2.72
C THR A 232 -10.11 -16.29 2.26
N THR A 233 -9.54 -17.06 3.18
CA THR A 233 -8.90 -18.34 2.87
C THR A 233 -9.86 -19.29 2.16
N ARG A 234 -11.06 -19.46 2.70
CA ARG A 234 -12.10 -20.34 2.10
C ARG A 234 -12.55 -19.83 0.73
N LEU A 235 -12.69 -18.51 0.58
CA LEU A 235 -13.02 -17.91 -0.70
C LEU A 235 -11.97 -18.25 -1.76
N PHE A 236 -10.69 -18.04 -1.50
CA PHE A 236 -9.63 -18.32 -2.46
C PHE A 236 -9.54 -19.82 -2.81
N GLN A 237 -9.71 -20.71 -1.83
CA GLN A 237 -9.81 -22.16 -2.08
C GLN A 237 -11.00 -22.50 -2.96
N SER A 238 -12.16 -21.89 -2.75
CA SER A 238 -13.37 -22.15 -3.56
C SER A 238 -13.23 -21.66 -5.00
N LEU A 239 -12.40 -20.64 -5.24
CA LEU A 239 -12.05 -20.16 -6.58
C LEU A 239 -11.01 -21.04 -7.30
N GLY A 240 -10.46 -22.07 -6.62
CA GLY A 240 -9.49 -22.99 -7.18
C GLY A 240 -8.03 -22.61 -6.94
N LEU A 241 -7.78 -21.55 -6.15
CA LEU A 241 -6.43 -21.23 -5.70
C LEU A 241 -5.94 -22.22 -4.64
N ARG A 242 -4.66 -22.57 -4.69
CA ARG A 242 -4.04 -23.63 -3.87
C ARG A 242 -2.97 -23.06 -2.95
N ASP A 243 -2.43 -23.88 -2.08
CA ASP A 243 -1.33 -23.51 -1.16
C ASP A 243 -1.61 -22.21 -0.38
N VAL A 244 -2.90 -22.04 0.03
CA VAL A 244 -3.33 -20.82 0.73
C VAL A 244 -2.66 -20.77 2.09
N THR A 245 -1.78 -19.79 2.27
CA THR A 245 -1.01 -19.54 3.48
C THR A 245 -1.49 -18.24 4.10
N LEU A 246 -2.01 -18.30 5.33
CA LEU A 246 -2.38 -17.17 6.14
C LEU A 246 -1.19 -16.81 7.04
N LYS A 247 -0.71 -15.57 6.95
CA LYS A 247 0.44 -15.07 7.72
C LYS A 247 0.00 -13.94 8.64
N LYS A 248 0.53 -13.94 9.84
CA LYS A 248 0.35 -12.88 10.83
C LYS A 248 1.37 -11.76 10.63
N ASP A 249 0.96 -10.56 11.03
CA ASP A 249 1.83 -9.40 11.12
C ASP A 249 2.70 -9.43 12.39
N PHE A 250 3.55 -8.44 12.55
CA PHE A 250 4.43 -8.31 13.71
C PHE A 250 3.66 -8.22 15.05
N TYR A 251 2.39 -7.81 15.02
CA TYR A 251 1.52 -7.73 16.19
C TYR A 251 0.69 -9.00 16.44
N ASP A 252 1.01 -10.11 15.75
CA ASP A 252 0.33 -11.41 15.84
C ASP A 252 -1.13 -11.41 15.34
N ASN A 253 -1.53 -10.42 14.52
CA ASN A 253 -2.83 -10.41 13.85
C ASN A 253 -2.73 -11.10 12.48
N GLU A 254 -3.76 -11.86 12.11
CA GLU A 254 -3.92 -12.36 10.73
C GLU A 254 -4.01 -11.17 9.78
N ARG A 255 -3.02 -11.06 8.87
CA ARG A 255 -2.88 -9.84 8.07
C ARG A 255 -2.61 -10.06 6.60
N MET A 256 -2.06 -11.18 6.22
CA MET A 256 -1.63 -11.41 4.84
C MET A 256 -1.98 -12.83 4.40
N ILE A 257 -2.44 -12.95 3.15
CA ILE A 257 -2.64 -14.25 2.51
C ILE A 257 -1.78 -14.32 1.25
N ARG A 258 -1.12 -15.48 1.08
CA ARG A 258 -0.51 -15.91 -0.17
C ARG A 258 -1.20 -17.17 -0.65
N CYS A 259 -1.48 -17.26 -1.95
CA CYS A 259 -1.95 -18.47 -2.60
C CYS A 259 -1.37 -18.62 -4.01
N ARG A 260 -1.57 -19.79 -4.63
CA ARG A 260 -1.10 -20.14 -5.98
C ARG A 260 -2.24 -20.53 -6.90
N LYS A 261 -2.04 -20.27 -8.18
CA LYS A 261 -2.88 -20.87 -9.23
C LYS A 261 -2.47 -22.31 -9.51
#